data_b868b0080e5a70f06af9bff67b9dc126
#
_entry.id   b868b0080e5a70f06af9bff67b9dc126
#
_cell.length_a   1.000
_cell.length_b   1.000
_cell.length_c   1.000
_cell.angle_alpha   90.00
_cell.angle_beta   90.00
_cell.angle_gamma   90.00
#
_symmetry.space_group_name_H-M   'P 1'
#
loop_
_entity.id
_entity.type
_entity.pdbx_description
1 polymer ?
#
loop_
_entity_poly.entity_id
_entity_poly.type
_entity_poly.pdbx_seq_one_letter_code
_entity_poly.pdbx_strand_id
1 'polypeptide(L)'
;MNVSIRSARATDLEFLVEGNAQMAAETEGRELDREMLAEGVAAVFGDEAKGRYYVADDGEEPIGQLLVTREWSDWRAGWFWWIQSVYVTPEARGRGVFARLYAHLVDEARRDPEVCGLRLYVDVDNAAATAVYEHLGMDDAGYRVFEVDFRLERRSDRERG
;
A
#
# COMPACT_ATOMS: atom_id res chain seq x y z
N MET A 1 1.25 -16.08 -16.97
CA MET A 1 1.23 -14.62 -16.81
C MET A 1 2.62 -14.15 -16.40
N ASN A 2 3.22 -13.31 -17.19
CA ASN A 2 4.55 -12.76 -16.90
C ASN A 2 4.37 -11.39 -16.23
N VAL A 3 4.33 -11.38 -14.89
CA VAL A 3 4.16 -10.16 -14.12
C VAL A 3 5.52 -9.56 -13.80
N SER A 4 5.76 -8.34 -14.22
CA SER A 4 6.91 -7.52 -13.85
C SER A 4 6.54 -6.50 -12.78
N ILE A 5 7.48 -6.20 -11.88
CA ILE A 5 7.31 -5.16 -10.86
C ILE A 5 8.22 -3.99 -11.21
N ARG A 6 7.69 -2.80 -11.14
CA ARG A 6 8.41 -1.57 -11.46
C ARG A 6 7.93 -0.40 -10.60
N SER A 7 8.76 0.64 -10.49
CA SER A 7 8.29 1.92 -9.99
C SER A 7 7.20 2.47 -10.89
N ALA A 8 6.18 3.10 -10.29
CA ALA A 8 5.13 3.74 -11.05
C ALA A 8 5.65 4.95 -11.83
N ARG A 9 5.01 5.25 -12.93
CA ARG A 9 5.26 6.40 -13.80
C ARG A 9 4.08 7.37 -13.74
N ALA A 10 4.28 8.60 -14.14
CA ALA A 10 3.19 9.58 -14.21
C ALA A 10 2.00 9.11 -15.07
N THR A 11 2.26 8.26 -16.06
CA THR A 11 1.23 7.63 -16.91
C THR A 11 0.35 6.62 -16.16
N ASP A 12 0.78 6.14 -14.98
CA ASP A 12 0.01 5.22 -14.14
C ASP A 12 -0.97 5.95 -13.21
N LEU A 13 -0.99 7.29 -13.21
CA LEU A 13 -1.76 8.11 -12.27
C LEU A 13 -3.22 7.70 -12.18
N GLU A 14 -3.89 7.53 -13.32
CA GLU A 14 -5.31 7.15 -13.37
C GLU A 14 -5.55 5.78 -12.74
N PHE A 15 -4.70 4.80 -13.03
CA PHE A 15 -4.74 3.47 -12.41
C PHE A 15 -4.57 3.54 -10.90
N LEU A 16 -3.61 4.33 -10.42
CA LEU A 16 -3.35 4.48 -8.98
C LEU A 16 -4.50 5.17 -8.24
N VAL A 17 -5.09 6.19 -8.84
CA VAL A 17 -6.27 6.88 -8.27
C VAL A 17 -7.45 5.93 -8.20
N GLU A 18 -7.76 5.23 -9.29
CA GLU A 18 -8.87 4.28 -9.33
C GLU A 18 -8.66 3.13 -8.33
N GLY A 19 -7.46 2.55 -8.29
CA GLY A 19 -7.11 1.49 -7.35
C GLY A 19 -7.30 1.90 -5.89
N ASN A 20 -6.87 3.10 -5.51
CA ASN A 20 -7.11 3.64 -4.16
C ASN A 20 -8.60 3.82 -3.85
N ALA A 21 -9.37 4.35 -4.80
CA ALA A 21 -10.80 4.55 -4.63
C ALA A 21 -11.55 3.20 -4.48
N GLN A 22 -11.22 2.22 -5.29
CA GLN A 22 -11.80 0.88 -5.21
C GLN A 22 -11.42 0.19 -3.90
N MET A 23 -10.16 0.27 -3.49
CA MET A 23 -9.71 -0.29 -2.22
C MET A 23 -10.47 0.31 -1.04
N ALA A 24 -10.62 1.64 -0.98
CA ALA A 24 -11.34 2.31 0.10
C ALA A 24 -12.82 1.87 0.15
N ALA A 25 -13.46 1.71 -1.01
CA ALA A 25 -14.84 1.24 -1.11
C ALA A 25 -14.96 -0.22 -0.64
N GLU A 26 -14.08 -1.11 -1.10
CA GLU A 26 -14.13 -2.54 -0.82
C GLU A 26 -13.76 -2.88 0.64
N THR A 27 -12.71 -2.23 1.18
CA THR A 27 -12.17 -2.58 2.50
C THR A 27 -12.76 -1.77 3.64
N GLU A 28 -13.16 -0.53 3.40
CA GLU A 28 -13.63 0.39 4.44
C GLU A 28 -15.03 0.94 4.19
N GLY A 29 -15.65 0.62 3.05
CA GLY A 29 -16.97 1.16 2.68
C GLY A 29 -16.95 2.68 2.54
N ARG A 30 -15.79 3.27 2.21
CA ARG A 30 -15.59 4.72 2.05
C ARG A 30 -15.65 5.13 0.60
N GLU A 31 -16.34 6.24 0.34
CA GLU A 31 -16.22 6.99 -0.91
C GLU A 31 -15.24 8.15 -0.68
N LEU A 32 -14.12 8.13 -1.40
CA LEU A 32 -13.11 9.18 -1.29
C LEU A 32 -13.44 10.35 -2.21
N ASP A 33 -13.10 11.57 -1.77
CA ASP A 33 -13.09 12.74 -2.64
C ASP A 33 -12.05 12.53 -3.74
N ARG A 34 -12.52 12.47 -4.99
CA ARG A 34 -11.69 12.12 -6.15
C ARG A 34 -10.65 13.20 -6.49
N GLU A 35 -10.97 14.46 -6.25
CA GLU A 35 -10.05 15.56 -6.48
C GLU A 35 -8.89 15.53 -5.47
N MET A 36 -9.23 15.45 -4.19
CA MET A 36 -8.23 15.30 -3.11
C MET A 36 -7.36 14.06 -3.31
N LEU A 37 -7.97 12.94 -3.68
CA LEU A 37 -7.23 11.70 -3.94
C LEU A 37 -6.26 11.85 -5.11
N ALA A 38 -6.69 12.43 -6.22
CA ALA A 38 -5.83 12.65 -7.38
C ALA A 38 -4.66 13.58 -7.06
N GLU A 39 -4.90 14.65 -6.30
CA GLU A 39 -3.83 15.54 -5.81
C GLU A 39 -2.83 14.79 -4.92
N GLY A 40 -3.33 13.98 -3.98
CA GLY A 40 -2.50 13.21 -3.06
C GLY A 40 -1.63 12.18 -3.77
N VAL A 41 -2.18 11.46 -4.75
CA VAL A 41 -1.42 10.48 -5.56
C VAL A 41 -0.40 11.19 -6.45
N ALA A 42 -0.79 12.25 -7.14
CA ALA A 42 0.11 13.01 -8.02
C ALA A 42 1.29 13.61 -7.26
N ALA A 43 1.08 14.08 -6.05
CA ALA A 43 2.13 14.68 -5.21
C ALA A 43 3.28 13.71 -4.90
N VAL A 44 3.03 12.40 -4.87
CA VAL A 44 4.06 11.38 -4.62
C VAL A 44 5.10 11.34 -5.74
N PHE A 45 4.70 11.58 -7.00
CA PHE A 45 5.62 11.56 -8.13
C PHE A 45 6.65 12.70 -8.12
N GLY A 46 6.35 13.79 -7.45
CA GLY A 46 7.21 14.96 -7.39
C GLY A 46 8.12 15.00 -6.16
N ASP A 47 7.93 14.10 -5.20
CA ASP A 47 8.59 14.18 -3.90
C ASP A 47 8.75 12.79 -3.25
N GLU A 48 9.95 12.25 -3.32
CA GLU A 48 10.29 10.95 -2.70
C GLU A 48 10.12 10.93 -1.17
N ALA A 49 10.10 12.10 -0.51
CA ALA A 49 9.80 12.16 0.91
C ALA A 49 8.36 11.75 1.25
N LYS A 50 7.45 11.88 0.29
CA LYS A 50 6.05 11.43 0.42
C LYS A 50 5.87 9.92 0.19
N GLY A 51 6.81 9.29 -0.50
CA GLY A 51 6.79 7.87 -0.78
C GLY A 51 7.10 7.52 -2.23
N ARG A 52 6.90 6.27 -2.57
CA ARG A 52 7.09 5.72 -3.91
C ARG A 52 6.02 4.69 -4.21
N TYR A 53 5.34 4.84 -5.33
CA TYR A 53 4.43 3.82 -5.84
C TYR A 53 5.18 2.76 -6.65
N TYR A 54 4.77 1.52 -6.47
CA TYR A 54 5.15 0.37 -7.28
C TYR A 54 3.93 -0.20 -7.99
N VAL A 55 4.15 -0.70 -9.18
CA VAL A 55 3.12 -1.27 -10.03
C VAL A 55 3.54 -2.68 -10.45
N ALA A 56 2.59 -3.59 -10.39
CA ALA A 56 2.67 -4.88 -11.04
C ALA A 56 2.04 -4.77 -12.43
N ASP A 57 2.77 -5.17 -13.44
CA ASP A 57 2.41 -5.01 -14.85
C ASP A 57 2.47 -6.38 -15.52
N ASP A 58 1.44 -6.77 -16.26
CA ASP A 58 1.39 -8.07 -16.96
C ASP A 58 1.99 -8.05 -18.37
N GLY A 59 2.50 -6.88 -18.78
CA GLY A 59 3.07 -6.60 -20.10
C GLY A 59 2.11 -5.86 -21.04
N GLU A 60 0.85 -5.74 -20.70
CA GLU A 60 -0.16 -4.98 -21.41
C GLU A 60 -0.63 -3.79 -20.57
N GLU A 61 -0.95 -4.03 -19.29
CA GLU A 61 -1.47 -3.02 -18.40
C GLU A 61 -1.07 -3.25 -16.94
N PRO A 62 -1.17 -2.20 -16.09
CA PRO A 62 -1.03 -2.34 -14.65
C PRO A 62 -2.16 -3.19 -14.06
N ILE A 63 -1.81 -4.18 -13.25
CA ILE A 63 -2.76 -5.09 -12.59
C ILE A 63 -2.70 -5.05 -11.06
N GLY A 64 -1.73 -4.36 -10.50
CA GLY A 64 -1.58 -4.20 -9.06
C GLY A 64 -0.71 -3.01 -8.72
N GLN A 65 -0.86 -2.53 -7.49
CA GLN A 65 -0.13 -1.38 -6.96
C GLN A 65 0.13 -1.52 -5.47
N LEU A 66 1.11 -0.78 -4.98
CA LEU A 66 1.27 -0.41 -3.58
C LEU A 66 2.07 0.88 -3.46
N LEU A 67 1.90 1.57 -2.32
CA LEU A 67 2.69 2.72 -1.93
C LEU A 67 3.66 2.32 -0.81
N VAL A 68 4.90 2.76 -0.92
CA VAL A 68 5.89 2.69 0.17
C VAL A 68 6.12 4.07 0.74
N THR A 69 5.96 4.22 2.05
CA THR A 69 6.38 5.39 2.82
C THR A 69 7.44 5.00 3.83
N ARG A 70 8.10 5.95 4.48
CA ARG A 70 9.24 5.69 5.35
C ARG A 70 9.03 6.22 6.74
N GLU A 71 9.49 5.45 7.74
CA GLU A 71 9.56 5.84 9.14
C GLU A 71 10.98 5.62 9.66
N TRP A 72 11.58 6.67 10.22
CA TRP A 72 12.88 6.52 10.84
C TRP A 72 12.76 5.81 12.19
N SER A 73 13.59 4.79 12.40
CA SER A 73 13.74 4.11 13.68
C SER A 73 15.06 4.52 14.34
N ASP A 74 14.98 5.32 15.38
CA ASP A 74 16.16 5.69 16.18
C ASP A 74 16.78 4.48 16.89
N TRP A 75 15.99 3.51 17.29
CA TRP A 75 16.49 2.27 17.90
C TRP A 75 17.32 1.41 16.95
N ARG A 76 17.05 1.50 15.64
CA ARG A 76 17.68 0.68 14.59
C ARG A 76 18.64 1.46 13.72
N ALA A 77 18.68 2.78 13.89
CA ALA A 77 19.43 3.71 13.02
C ALA A 77 19.14 3.41 11.53
N GLY A 78 17.86 3.26 11.20
CA GLY A 78 17.43 2.87 9.86
C GLY A 78 15.98 3.20 9.58
N TRP A 79 15.61 3.05 8.31
CA TRP A 79 14.27 3.30 7.83
C TRP A 79 13.43 2.04 7.79
N PHE A 80 12.24 2.07 8.41
CA PHE A 80 11.17 1.15 8.05
C PHE A 80 10.49 1.62 6.78
N TRP A 81 10.25 0.71 5.87
CA TRP A 81 9.36 0.94 4.74
C TRP A 81 7.96 0.47 5.09
N TRP A 82 7.01 1.38 5.07
CA TRP A 82 5.60 1.10 5.26
C TRP A 82 4.92 0.80 3.94
N ILE A 83 4.27 -0.34 3.86
CA ILE A 83 3.46 -0.75 2.71
C ILE A 83 2.04 -0.25 2.91
N GLN A 84 1.56 0.54 1.98
CA GLN A 84 0.23 1.16 2.01
C GLN A 84 -0.45 1.06 0.64
N SER A 85 -1.77 1.36 0.60
CA SER A 85 -2.53 1.50 -0.65
C SER A 85 -2.38 0.30 -1.58
N VAL A 86 -2.41 -0.90 -1.01
CA VAL A 86 -2.31 -2.16 -1.76
C VAL A 86 -3.62 -2.40 -2.50
N TYR A 87 -3.54 -2.55 -3.81
CA TYR A 87 -4.67 -2.93 -4.63
C TYR A 87 -4.23 -3.88 -5.74
N VAL A 88 -5.06 -4.87 -6.02
CA VAL A 88 -4.91 -5.79 -7.16
C VAL A 88 -6.24 -5.82 -7.88
N THR A 89 -6.22 -5.70 -9.21
CA THR A 89 -7.44 -5.74 -10.01
C THR A 89 -8.19 -7.05 -9.78
N PRO A 90 -9.53 -7.06 -9.77
CA PRO A 90 -10.31 -8.26 -9.48
C PRO A 90 -9.89 -9.48 -10.32
N GLU A 91 -9.59 -9.26 -11.61
CA GLU A 91 -9.22 -10.31 -12.57
C GLU A 91 -7.84 -10.93 -12.29
N ALA A 92 -6.98 -10.18 -11.58
CA ALA A 92 -5.62 -10.60 -11.25
C ALA A 92 -5.50 -11.18 -9.82
N ARG A 93 -6.56 -11.12 -9.03
CA ARG A 93 -6.57 -11.67 -7.66
C ARG A 93 -6.40 -13.18 -7.65
N GLY A 94 -5.84 -13.71 -6.58
CA GLY A 94 -5.57 -15.14 -6.44
C GLY A 94 -4.42 -15.68 -7.28
N ARG A 95 -3.68 -14.80 -7.97
CA ARG A 95 -2.55 -15.17 -8.85
C ARG A 95 -1.18 -14.80 -8.27
N GLY A 96 -1.14 -14.43 -6.99
CA GLY A 96 0.11 -14.10 -6.30
C GLY A 96 0.71 -12.76 -6.67
N VAL A 97 -0.07 -11.80 -7.21
CA VAL A 97 0.42 -10.47 -7.60
C VAL A 97 1.00 -9.71 -6.39
N PHE A 98 0.28 -9.71 -5.26
CA PHE A 98 0.80 -9.08 -4.04
C PHE A 98 2.09 -9.76 -3.55
N ALA A 99 2.17 -11.07 -3.57
CA ALA A 99 3.38 -11.80 -3.17
C ALA A 99 4.60 -11.40 -4.02
N ARG A 100 4.41 -11.14 -5.32
CA ARG A 100 5.47 -10.66 -6.21
C ARG A 100 5.87 -9.21 -5.91
N LEU A 101 4.90 -8.32 -5.66
CA LEU A 101 5.17 -6.95 -5.19
C LEU A 101 5.98 -6.98 -3.89
N TYR A 102 5.55 -7.78 -2.92
CA TYR A 102 6.22 -7.95 -1.64
C TYR A 102 7.65 -8.49 -1.78
N ALA A 103 7.83 -9.55 -2.56
CA ALA A 103 9.16 -10.13 -2.80
C ALA A 103 10.12 -9.10 -3.43
N HIS A 104 9.63 -8.32 -4.38
CA HIS A 104 10.42 -7.25 -5.00
C HIS A 104 10.87 -6.20 -3.97
N LEU A 105 9.94 -5.77 -3.08
CA LEU A 105 10.29 -4.82 -2.01
C LEU A 105 11.29 -5.39 -1.01
N VAL A 106 11.14 -6.66 -0.63
CA VAL A 106 12.10 -7.34 0.26
C VAL A 106 13.49 -7.34 -0.36
N ASP A 107 13.58 -7.64 -1.66
CA ASP A 107 14.85 -7.66 -2.37
C ASP A 107 15.48 -6.27 -2.47
N GLU A 108 14.71 -5.23 -2.77
CA GLU A 108 15.21 -3.85 -2.76
C GLU A 108 15.62 -3.39 -1.37
N ALA A 109 14.78 -3.61 -0.37
CA ALA A 109 15.04 -3.24 1.02
C ALA A 109 16.33 -3.87 1.57
N ARG A 110 16.57 -5.15 1.24
CA ARG A 110 17.80 -5.85 1.68
C ARG A 110 19.06 -5.36 1.01
N ARG A 111 18.96 -4.75 -0.16
CA ARG A 111 20.11 -4.14 -0.86
C ARG A 111 20.43 -2.73 -0.36
N ASP A 112 19.50 -2.08 0.32
CA ASP A 112 19.69 -0.76 0.88
C ASP A 112 20.12 -0.87 2.35
N PRO A 113 21.37 -0.52 2.70
CA PRO A 113 21.88 -0.63 4.06
C PRO A 113 21.20 0.33 5.05
N GLU A 114 20.47 1.33 4.58
CA GLU A 114 19.73 2.26 5.42
C GLU A 114 18.32 1.74 5.79
N VAL A 115 17.87 0.66 5.16
CA VAL A 115 16.54 0.07 5.44
C VAL A 115 16.65 -1.00 6.51
N CYS A 116 15.91 -0.84 7.59
CA CYS A 116 15.92 -1.78 8.72
C CYS A 116 14.76 -2.79 8.71
N GLY A 117 13.74 -2.59 7.89
CA GLY A 117 12.62 -3.51 7.81
C GLY A 117 11.44 -2.98 7.01
N LEU A 118 10.42 -3.82 6.91
CA LEU A 118 9.14 -3.53 6.29
C LEU A 118 8.04 -3.58 7.34
N ARG A 119 7.07 -2.70 7.25
CA ARG A 119 5.87 -2.67 8.09
C ARG A 119 4.63 -2.46 7.24
N LEU A 120 3.51 -2.92 7.74
CA LEU A 120 2.17 -2.56 7.28
C LEU A 120 1.20 -2.64 8.45
N TYR A 121 0.04 -2.02 8.31
CA TYR A 121 -1.08 -2.29 9.20
C TYR A 121 -2.23 -2.93 8.41
N VAL A 122 -3.01 -3.74 9.09
CA VAL A 122 -4.15 -4.47 8.54
C VAL A 122 -5.35 -4.27 9.44
N ASP A 123 -6.53 -4.19 8.85
CA ASP A 123 -7.77 -4.16 9.63
C ASP A 123 -7.86 -5.42 10.49
N VAL A 124 -8.18 -5.25 11.78
CA VAL A 124 -8.24 -6.35 12.76
C VAL A 124 -9.22 -7.46 12.36
N ASP A 125 -10.23 -7.12 11.56
CA ASP A 125 -11.24 -8.06 11.07
C ASP A 125 -10.88 -8.69 9.72
N ASN A 126 -9.77 -8.27 9.09
CA ASN A 126 -9.32 -8.81 7.81
C ASN A 126 -8.45 -10.05 7.98
N ALA A 127 -9.08 -11.16 8.35
CA ALA A 127 -8.39 -12.43 8.58
C ALA A 127 -7.71 -12.98 7.32
N ALA A 128 -8.27 -12.75 6.14
CA ALA A 128 -7.71 -13.20 4.87
C ALA A 128 -6.37 -12.51 4.57
N ALA A 129 -6.31 -11.19 4.73
CA ALA A 129 -5.07 -10.44 4.54
C ALA A 129 -4.02 -10.81 5.60
N THR A 130 -4.42 -10.92 6.86
CA THR A 130 -3.54 -11.37 7.96
C THR A 130 -2.87 -12.70 7.62
N ALA A 131 -3.63 -13.69 7.16
CA ALA A 131 -3.10 -14.99 6.78
C ALA A 131 -2.08 -14.90 5.63
N VAL A 132 -2.29 -14.00 4.65
CA VAL A 132 -1.33 -13.76 3.57
C VAL A 132 -0.03 -13.19 4.12
N TYR A 133 -0.09 -12.20 5.00
CA TYR A 133 1.10 -11.56 5.58
C TYR A 133 1.91 -12.55 6.42
N GLU A 134 1.25 -13.35 7.27
CA GLU A 134 1.90 -14.41 8.05
C GLU A 134 2.56 -15.45 7.15
N HIS A 135 1.88 -15.86 6.07
CA HIS A 135 2.45 -16.80 5.09
C HIS A 135 3.70 -16.23 4.39
N LEU A 136 3.76 -14.92 4.18
CA LEU A 136 4.92 -14.23 3.62
C LEU A 136 6.05 -13.98 4.64
N GLY A 137 5.88 -14.41 5.89
CA GLY A 137 6.89 -14.32 6.93
C GLY A 137 6.88 -13.03 7.73
N MET A 138 5.77 -12.28 7.70
CA MET A 138 5.57 -11.13 8.58
C MET A 138 4.97 -11.58 9.92
N ASP A 139 5.41 -10.95 11.00
CA ASP A 139 4.92 -11.20 12.34
C ASP A 139 4.05 -10.02 12.82
N ASP A 140 3.03 -10.32 13.63
CA ASP A 140 2.30 -9.30 14.36
C ASP A 140 3.24 -8.62 15.36
N ALA A 141 3.49 -7.34 15.16
CA ALA A 141 4.40 -6.55 16.01
C ALA A 141 3.79 -6.20 17.39
N GLY A 142 2.52 -6.49 17.62
CA GLY A 142 1.84 -6.24 18.87
C GLY A 142 1.45 -4.78 19.12
N TYR A 143 1.51 -3.92 18.10
CA TYR A 143 1.10 -2.52 18.21
C TYR A 143 -0.34 -2.33 17.73
N ARG A 144 -0.96 -1.27 18.27
CA ARG A 144 -2.25 -0.74 17.79
C ARG A 144 -2.02 0.64 17.21
N VAL A 145 -2.81 1.00 16.21
CA VAL A 145 -2.80 2.35 15.66
C VAL A 145 -3.80 3.22 16.41
N PHE A 146 -3.34 4.36 16.94
CA PHE A 146 -4.18 5.42 17.49
C PHE A 146 -4.09 6.62 16.56
N GLU A 147 -5.23 7.18 16.19
CA GLU A 147 -5.26 8.31 15.28
C GLU A 147 -6.26 9.37 15.72
N VAL A 148 -6.00 10.60 15.30
CA VAL A 148 -6.98 11.66 15.17
C VAL A 148 -6.91 12.15 13.73
N ASP A 149 -8.00 12.03 12.99
CA ASP A 149 -8.08 12.42 11.59
C ASP A 149 -8.68 13.83 11.48
N PHE A 150 -8.02 14.71 10.74
CA PHE A 150 -8.47 16.10 10.52
C PHE A 150 -9.14 16.30 9.16
N ARG A 151 -9.21 15.27 8.32
CA ARG A 151 -9.69 15.38 6.95
C ARG A 151 -10.79 14.39 6.58
N LEU A 152 -10.77 13.18 7.17
CA LEU A 152 -11.75 12.15 6.90
C LEU A 152 -12.62 11.92 8.14
N GLU A 153 -13.91 11.67 7.92
CA GLU A 153 -14.83 11.30 8.99
C GLU A 153 -14.49 9.91 9.56
N ARG A 154 -14.65 9.74 10.88
CA ARG A 154 -14.44 8.47 11.55
C ARG A 154 -15.43 7.41 11.06
N ARG A 155 -14.98 6.16 10.95
CA ARG A 155 -15.85 5.01 10.63
C ARG A 155 -17.03 4.87 11.59
N SER A 156 -16.82 5.16 12.89
CA SER A 156 -17.84 5.07 13.95
C SER A 156 -18.97 6.10 13.83
N ASP A 157 -18.76 7.20 13.11
CA ASP A 157 -19.76 8.25 12.95
C ASP A 157 -20.78 7.90 11.85
N ARG A 158 -20.43 6.99 10.93
CA ARG A 158 -21.34 6.46 9.90
C ARG A 158 -22.34 5.42 10.40
N GLU A 159 -22.01 4.70 11.48
CA GLU A 159 -22.89 3.69 12.08
C GLU A 159 -23.91 4.30 13.05
N ARG A 160 -23.83 5.60 13.37
CA ARG A 160 -24.72 6.33 14.29
C ARG A 160 -25.65 7.33 13.59
N GLY A 161 -25.62 7.37 12.26
CA GLY A 161 -26.48 8.25 11.46
C GLY A 161 -27.72 7.58 10.91
#